data_5033bad3e9d8fd83f5bcae37a7aea656
#
_entry.id   5033bad3e9d8fd83f5bcae37a7aea656
#
_cell.length_a   1.000
_cell.length_b   1.000
_cell.length_c   1.000
_cell.angle_alpha   90.00
_cell.angle_beta   90.00
_cell.angle_gamma   90.00
#
_symmetry.space_group_name_H-M   'P 1'
#
loop_
_entity.id
_entity.type
_entity.pdbx_description
1 polymer ?
#
loop_
_entity_poly.entity_id
_entity_poly.type
_entity_poly.pdbx_seq_one_letter_code
_entity_poly.pdbx_strand_id
1 'polypeptide(L)'
;MIDIYLCEDNEIHLNKIKTMIENFLQMHPFHERLYFYGKNPHDLLHFINEHHENTGLYFLDIEFPNAPSGLELGKKIRTIDPRAYIVFITAHTEMAYMTMEYHLEALNYIPKLEWHIVRDKIFYCMQTAHERQLKTEASKEEGSSLITVTINKQPVSFNSSDIIAIQTCPEPHRLSLITING
;
A
#
# COMPACT_ATOMS: atom_id res chain seq x y z
N MET A 1 2.38 -3.07 -9.55
CA MET A 1 3.02 -4.23 -8.86
C MET A 1 3.01 -4.01 -7.37
N ILE A 2 2.79 -5.07 -6.55
CA ILE A 2 2.86 -5.01 -5.08
C ILE A 2 4.04 -5.86 -4.61
N ASP A 3 4.85 -5.31 -3.70
CA ASP A 3 5.89 -6.07 -3.00
C ASP A 3 5.34 -6.56 -1.66
N ILE A 4 5.50 -7.86 -1.36
CA ILE A 4 4.97 -8.48 -0.15
C ILE A 4 6.09 -8.62 0.86
N TYR A 5 5.79 -8.25 2.10
CA TYR A 5 6.70 -8.30 3.23
C TYR A 5 6.09 -9.09 4.37
N LEU A 6 6.90 -9.91 5.03
CA LEU A 6 6.47 -10.74 6.17
C LEU A 6 7.46 -10.56 7.33
N CYS A 7 6.96 -10.18 8.51
CA CYS A 7 7.75 -10.11 9.73
C CYS A 7 7.05 -10.85 10.87
N GLU A 8 7.72 -11.90 11.37
CA GLU A 8 7.21 -12.86 12.35
C GLU A 8 8.40 -13.47 13.09
N ASP A 9 8.49 -13.33 14.41
CA ASP A 9 9.62 -13.81 15.20
C ASP A 9 9.65 -15.32 15.38
N ASN A 10 8.48 -15.97 15.43
CA ASN A 10 8.35 -17.41 15.55
C ASN A 10 8.61 -18.10 14.20
N GLU A 11 9.68 -18.89 14.13
CA GLU A 11 10.10 -19.56 12.90
C GLU A 11 9.06 -20.52 12.31
N ILE A 12 8.30 -21.21 13.16
CA ILE A 12 7.25 -22.13 12.69
C ILE A 12 6.12 -21.34 12.04
N HIS A 13 5.70 -20.23 12.65
CA HIS A 13 4.68 -19.35 12.12
C HIS A 13 5.15 -18.64 10.85
N LEU A 14 6.37 -18.11 10.86
CA LEU A 14 7.02 -17.49 9.69
C LEU A 14 6.97 -18.43 8.48
N ASN A 15 7.42 -19.66 8.64
CA ASN A 15 7.46 -20.65 7.56
C ASN A 15 6.05 -21.04 7.07
N LYS A 16 5.08 -21.16 7.98
CA LYS A 16 3.68 -21.45 7.61
C LYS A 16 3.07 -20.30 6.78
N ILE A 17 3.21 -19.06 7.26
CA ILE A 17 2.65 -17.88 6.57
C ILE A 17 3.36 -17.69 5.23
N LYS A 18 4.70 -17.80 5.20
CA LYS A 18 5.50 -17.76 3.98
C LYS A 18 4.97 -18.76 2.94
N THR A 19 4.80 -20.02 3.32
CA THR A 19 4.29 -21.08 2.43
C THR A 19 2.88 -20.75 1.90
N MET A 20 2.00 -20.17 2.73
CA MET A 20 0.67 -19.74 2.29
C MET A 20 0.75 -18.64 1.23
N ILE A 21 1.62 -17.64 1.45
CA ILE A 21 1.84 -16.55 0.48
C ILE A 21 2.40 -17.10 -0.83
N GLU A 22 3.44 -17.94 -0.76
CA GLU A 22 4.06 -18.56 -1.95
C GLU A 22 3.07 -19.42 -2.73
N ASN A 23 2.24 -20.23 -2.05
CA ASN A 23 1.19 -21.02 -2.70
C ASN A 23 0.16 -20.14 -3.41
N PHE A 24 -0.23 -19.02 -2.80
CA PHE A 24 -1.14 -18.07 -3.45
C PHE A 24 -0.51 -17.50 -4.72
N LEU A 25 0.74 -17.06 -4.66
CA LEU A 25 1.46 -16.50 -5.80
C LEU A 25 1.62 -17.51 -6.95
N GLN A 26 1.81 -18.79 -6.62
CA GLN A 26 1.89 -19.86 -7.64
C GLN A 26 0.54 -20.14 -8.33
N MET A 27 -0.58 -19.98 -7.61
CA MET A 27 -1.92 -20.23 -8.14
C MET A 27 -2.50 -19.07 -8.95
N HIS A 28 -1.97 -17.86 -8.76
CA HIS A 28 -2.50 -16.65 -9.38
C HIS A 28 -1.41 -15.99 -10.25
N PRO A 29 -1.71 -15.63 -11.51
CA PRO A 29 -0.74 -15.00 -12.42
C PRO A 29 -0.55 -13.51 -12.11
N PHE A 30 -0.40 -13.19 -10.85
CA PHE A 30 -0.13 -11.82 -10.40
C PHE A 30 1.35 -11.49 -10.55
N HIS A 31 1.67 -10.21 -10.70
CA HIS A 31 3.06 -9.73 -10.75
C HIS A 31 3.61 -9.34 -9.38
N GLU A 32 2.98 -9.84 -8.30
CA GLU A 32 3.44 -9.66 -6.95
C GLU A 32 4.56 -10.63 -6.60
N ARG A 33 5.39 -10.26 -5.66
CA ARG A 33 6.48 -11.09 -5.15
C ARG A 33 6.59 -11.01 -3.63
N LEU A 34 6.97 -12.11 -3.00
CA LEU A 34 7.42 -12.09 -1.61
C LEU A 34 8.84 -11.51 -1.61
N TYR A 35 8.95 -10.21 -1.30
CA TYR A 35 10.19 -9.45 -1.45
C TYR A 35 11.08 -9.51 -0.21
N PHE A 36 10.47 -9.62 0.97
CA PHE A 36 11.17 -9.80 2.24
C PHE A 36 10.38 -10.73 3.16
N TYR A 37 11.08 -11.58 3.89
CA TYR A 37 10.55 -12.27 5.06
C TYR A 37 11.64 -12.41 6.11
N GLY A 38 11.29 -12.18 7.39
CA GLY A 38 12.28 -12.20 8.46
C GLY A 38 11.65 -12.16 9.84
N LYS A 39 12.50 -12.30 10.86
CA LYS A 39 12.09 -12.39 12.26
C LYS A 39 12.25 -11.08 13.01
N ASN A 40 12.97 -10.13 12.46
CA ASN A 40 13.37 -8.92 13.16
C ASN A 40 12.76 -7.66 12.49
N PRO A 41 11.97 -6.86 13.23
CA PRO A 41 11.44 -5.59 12.73
C PRO A 41 12.51 -4.61 12.23
N HIS A 42 13.70 -4.61 12.83
CA HIS A 42 14.79 -3.72 12.39
C HIS A 42 15.32 -4.09 11.01
N ASP A 43 15.44 -5.39 10.72
CA ASP A 43 15.91 -5.87 9.42
C ASP A 43 14.90 -5.52 8.32
N LEU A 44 13.60 -5.65 8.61
CA LEU A 44 12.54 -5.24 7.69
C LEU A 44 12.60 -3.74 7.42
N LEU A 45 12.74 -2.90 8.46
CA LEU A 45 12.82 -1.43 8.28
C LEU A 45 14.06 -1.03 7.48
N HIS A 46 15.21 -1.65 7.75
CA HIS A 46 16.43 -1.42 6.98
C HIS A 46 16.21 -1.76 5.51
N PHE A 47 15.64 -2.95 5.26
CA PHE A 47 15.36 -3.42 3.90
C PHE A 47 14.42 -2.48 3.14
N ILE A 48 13.32 -2.03 3.77
CA ILE A 48 12.37 -1.13 3.13
C ILE A 48 13.02 0.22 2.80
N ASN A 49 13.83 0.78 3.71
CA ASN A 49 14.50 2.05 3.48
C ASN A 49 15.43 2.02 2.26
N GLU A 50 16.01 0.87 1.95
CA GLU A 50 16.93 0.73 0.83
C GLU A 50 16.26 0.31 -0.49
N HIS A 51 15.10 -0.39 -0.41
CA HIS A 51 14.52 -1.09 -1.56
C HIS A 51 13.05 -0.76 -1.82
N HIS A 52 12.49 0.29 -1.20
CA HIS A 52 11.08 0.64 -1.38
C HIS A 52 10.86 1.34 -2.72
N GLU A 53 10.34 0.61 -3.71
CA GLU A 53 9.99 1.11 -5.04
C GLU A 53 8.48 1.05 -5.30
N ASN A 54 7.81 0.04 -4.78
CA ASN A 54 6.39 -0.24 -5.02
C ASN A 54 5.58 -0.15 -3.73
N THR A 55 4.27 0.03 -3.86
CA THR A 55 3.35 -0.11 -2.72
C THR A 55 3.49 -1.50 -2.09
N GLY A 56 3.66 -1.54 -0.78
CA GLY A 56 3.86 -2.78 -0.04
C GLY A 56 2.57 -3.38 0.52
N LEU A 57 2.52 -4.72 0.58
CA LEU A 57 1.59 -5.48 1.42
C LEU A 57 2.39 -6.13 2.55
N TYR A 58 2.13 -5.70 3.78
CA TYR A 58 2.89 -6.08 4.97
C TYR A 58 2.08 -7.00 5.85
N PHE A 59 2.56 -8.23 6.06
CA PHE A 59 2.05 -9.15 7.05
C PHE A 59 2.95 -9.08 8.28
N LEU A 60 2.43 -8.62 9.41
CA LEU A 60 3.20 -8.32 10.61
C LEU A 60 2.63 -9.04 11.82
N ASP A 61 3.48 -9.67 12.62
CA ASP A 61 3.10 -9.96 14.01
C ASP A 61 3.11 -8.67 14.83
N ILE A 62 2.43 -8.67 15.95
CA ILE A 62 2.43 -7.54 16.90
C ILE A 62 3.52 -7.69 17.94
N GLU A 63 3.77 -8.89 18.41
CA GLU A 63 4.73 -9.13 19.50
C GLU A 63 6.08 -9.57 18.95
N PHE A 64 7.12 -8.79 19.32
CA PHE A 64 8.50 -9.10 19.02
C PHE A 64 9.34 -8.96 20.30
N PRO A 65 9.91 -10.06 20.82
CA PRO A 65 10.78 -9.99 21.98
C PRO A 65 11.97 -9.07 21.74
N ASN A 66 12.20 -8.11 22.65
CA ASN A 66 13.33 -7.16 22.62
C ASN A 66 13.42 -6.29 21.36
N ALA A 67 12.30 -6.05 20.68
CA ALA A 67 12.21 -5.20 19.48
C ALA A 67 10.94 -4.33 19.54
N PRO A 68 10.81 -3.31 18.69
CA PRO A 68 9.56 -2.55 18.57
C PRO A 68 8.39 -3.47 18.25
N SER A 69 7.23 -3.18 18.83
CA SER A 69 6.00 -3.92 18.53
C SER A 69 5.62 -3.78 17.04
N GLY A 70 4.84 -4.74 16.53
CA GLY A 70 4.33 -4.65 15.18
C GLY A 70 3.47 -3.40 14.92
N LEU A 71 2.84 -2.85 15.95
CA LEU A 71 2.10 -1.59 15.84
C LEU A 71 3.05 -0.40 15.62
N GLU A 72 4.16 -0.33 16.36
CA GLU A 72 5.20 0.69 16.15
C GLU A 72 5.90 0.51 14.80
N LEU A 73 6.14 -0.74 14.40
CA LEU A 73 6.63 -1.09 13.07
C LEU A 73 5.68 -0.57 11.98
N GLY A 74 4.37 -0.83 12.13
CA GLY A 74 3.33 -0.33 11.22
C GLY A 74 3.31 1.18 11.08
N LYS A 75 3.51 1.94 12.17
CA LYS A 75 3.66 3.41 12.12
C LYS A 75 4.85 3.85 11.27
N LYS A 76 6.01 3.21 11.47
CA LYS A 76 7.21 3.52 10.70
C LYS A 76 7.02 3.17 9.22
N ILE A 77 6.43 2.01 8.92
CA ILE A 77 6.05 1.61 7.56
C ILE A 77 5.14 2.67 6.94
N ARG A 78 4.10 3.11 7.64
CA ARG A 78 3.16 4.13 7.13
C ARG A 78 3.83 5.46 6.80
N THR A 79 4.93 5.79 7.48
CA THR A 79 5.73 6.99 7.18
C THR A 79 6.54 6.83 5.89
N ILE A 80 7.07 5.62 5.62
CA ILE A 80 7.88 5.31 4.43
C ILE A 80 6.97 5.04 3.23
N ASP A 81 5.92 4.24 3.44
CA ASP A 81 4.90 3.88 2.43
C ASP A 81 3.51 4.32 2.90
N PRO A 82 3.08 5.55 2.59
CA PRO A 82 1.76 6.05 2.98
C PRO A 82 0.59 5.25 2.43
N ARG A 83 0.79 4.48 1.36
CA ARG A 83 -0.23 3.64 0.72
C ARG A 83 -0.11 2.16 1.06
N ALA A 84 0.78 1.79 1.98
CA ALA A 84 0.96 0.42 2.42
C ALA A 84 -0.36 -0.28 2.78
N TYR A 85 -0.50 -1.52 2.38
CA TYR A 85 -1.50 -2.43 2.91
C TYR A 85 -0.91 -3.15 4.11
N ILE A 86 -1.41 -2.87 5.31
CA ILE A 86 -0.90 -3.47 6.55
C ILE A 86 -1.90 -4.49 7.06
N VAL A 87 -1.43 -5.70 7.32
CA VAL A 87 -2.20 -6.82 7.88
C VAL A 87 -1.47 -7.32 9.11
N PHE A 88 -2.16 -7.35 10.24
CA PHE A 88 -1.62 -7.95 11.46
C PHE A 88 -2.03 -9.41 11.55
N ILE A 89 -1.08 -10.31 11.81
CA ILE A 89 -1.31 -11.74 12.06
C ILE A 89 -0.72 -12.05 13.44
N THR A 90 -1.56 -12.19 14.46
CA THR A 90 -1.08 -12.29 15.84
C THR A 90 -1.92 -13.22 16.70
N ALA A 91 -1.34 -13.72 17.79
CA ALA A 91 -2.07 -14.43 18.84
C ALA A 91 -2.84 -13.48 19.78
N HIS A 92 -2.51 -12.19 19.79
CA HIS A 92 -3.04 -11.18 20.71
C HIS A 92 -4.30 -10.51 20.16
N THR A 93 -5.44 -11.20 20.27
CA THR A 93 -6.72 -10.71 19.72
C THR A 93 -7.24 -9.45 20.42
N GLU A 94 -6.87 -9.25 21.68
CA GLU A 94 -7.22 -8.11 22.51
C GLU A 94 -6.59 -6.80 22.02
N MET A 95 -5.52 -6.87 21.23
CA MET A 95 -4.82 -5.69 20.71
C MET A 95 -5.41 -5.13 19.41
N ALA A 96 -6.44 -5.75 18.85
CA ALA A 96 -7.05 -5.32 17.60
C ALA A 96 -7.53 -3.86 17.63
N TYR A 97 -8.09 -3.39 18.76
CA TYR A 97 -8.55 -2.02 18.93
C TYR A 97 -7.40 -0.99 18.84
N MET A 98 -6.19 -1.38 19.23
CA MET A 98 -5.03 -0.49 19.21
C MET A 98 -4.64 -0.08 17.78
N THR A 99 -4.99 -0.87 16.77
CA THR A 99 -4.74 -0.48 15.37
C THR A 99 -5.51 0.80 15.00
N MET A 100 -6.66 1.03 15.63
CA MET A 100 -7.46 2.25 15.46
C MET A 100 -6.82 3.43 16.20
N GLU A 101 -6.38 3.25 17.45
CA GLU A 101 -5.68 4.30 18.21
C GLU A 101 -4.39 4.75 17.52
N TYR A 102 -3.69 3.83 16.89
CA TYR A 102 -2.44 4.11 16.18
C TYR A 102 -2.68 4.68 14.77
N HIS A 103 -3.93 4.85 14.34
CA HIS A 103 -4.30 5.36 13.00
C HIS A 103 -3.59 4.63 11.86
N LEU A 104 -3.44 3.31 11.99
CA LEU A 104 -2.66 2.51 11.05
C LEU A 104 -3.42 2.17 9.76
N GLU A 105 -4.76 2.33 9.77
CA GLU A 105 -5.62 1.96 8.64
C GLU A 105 -5.29 0.54 8.14
N ALA A 106 -5.22 -0.41 9.09
CA ALA A 106 -4.88 -1.79 8.76
C ALA A 106 -5.93 -2.38 7.80
N LEU A 107 -5.46 -3.08 6.77
CA LEU A 107 -6.33 -3.78 5.83
C LEU A 107 -7.09 -4.91 6.53
N ASN A 108 -6.42 -5.60 7.44
CA ASN A 108 -7.04 -6.68 8.22
C ASN A 108 -6.27 -6.94 9.54
N TYR A 109 -6.93 -7.66 10.42
CA TYR A 109 -6.39 -8.21 11.66
C TYR A 109 -6.76 -9.70 11.73
N ILE A 110 -5.75 -10.57 11.73
CA ILE A 110 -5.91 -12.02 11.60
C ILE A 110 -5.44 -12.70 12.88
N PRO A 111 -6.35 -13.23 13.72
CA PRO A 111 -5.96 -14.03 14.86
C PRO A 111 -5.31 -15.36 14.45
N LYS A 112 -4.20 -15.73 15.09
CA LYS A 112 -3.51 -17.03 14.90
C LYS A 112 -4.21 -18.18 15.63
N LEU A 113 -5.52 -18.32 15.46
CA LEU A 113 -6.31 -19.37 16.13
C LEU A 113 -6.33 -20.67 15.32
N GLU A 114 -6.84 -20.59 14.10
CA GLU A 114 -7.01 -21.73 13.20
C GLU A 114 -6.32 -21.47 11.86
N TRP A 115 -5.33 -22.27 11.52
CA TRP A 115 -4.44 -22.01 10.37
C TRP A 115 -5.15 -22.05 9.01
N HIS A 116 -6.26 -22.80 8.88
CA HIS A 116 -7.05 -22.75 7.65
C HIS A 116 -7.77 -21.40 7.48
N ILE A 117 -8.26 -20.82 8.59
CA ILE A 117 -8.85 -19.48 8.58
C ILE A 117 -7.79 -18.40 8.32
N VAL A 118 -6.59 -18.55 8.92
CA VAL A 118 -5.46 -17.65 8.66
C VAL A 118 -5.13 -17.65 7.17
N ARG A 119 -5.01 -18.82 6.54
CA ARG A 119 -4.75 -18.97 5.11
C ARG A 119 -5.81 -18.23 4.27
N ASP A 120 -7.07 -18.48 4.52
CA ASP A 120 -8.17 -17.91 3.73
C ASP A 120 -8.20 -16.38 3.86
N LYS A 121 -7.90 -15.85 5.04
CA LYS A 121 -7.77 -14.40 5.26
C LYS A 121 -6.53 -13.80 4.60
N ILE A 122 -5.38 -14.49 4.60
CA ILE A 122 -4.18 -14.06 3.85
C ILE A 122 -4.52 -13.96 2.36
N PHE A 123 -5.16 -14.98 1.80
CA PHE A 123 -5.57 -15.00 0.39
C PHE A 123 -6.52 -13.86 0.06
N TYR A 124 -7.52 -13.62 0.92
CA TYR A 124 -8.43 -12.47 0.79
C TYR A 124 -7.68 -11.13 0.81
N CYS A 125 -6.71 -10.96 1.72
CA CYS A 125 -5.93 -9.72 1.80
C CYS A 125 -5.06 -9.50 0.56
N MET A 126 -4.42 -10.55 0.04
CA MET A 126 -3.62 -10.49 -1.18
C MET A 126 -4.47 -10.11 -2.38
N GLN A 127 -5.63 -10.77 -2.56
CA GLN A 127 -6.57 -10.43 -3.63
C GLN A 127 -7.09 -8.99 -3.50
N THR A 128 -7.48 -8.58 -2.29
CA THR A 128 -7.99 -7.22 -2.04
C THR A 128 -6.95 -6.15 -2.35
N ALA A 129 -5.68 -6.38 -1.95
CA ALA A 129 -4.59 -5.46 -2.23
C ALA A 129 -4.36 -5.34 -3.74
N HIS A 130 -4.32 -6.48 -4.45
CA HIS A 130 -4.20 -6.53 -5.91
C HIS A 130 -5.31 -5.74 -6.61
N GLU A 131 -6.58 -6.01 -6.28
CA GLU A 131 -7.73 -5.31 -6.89
C GLU A 131 -7.69 -3.79 -6.64
N ARG A 132 -7.29 -3.35 -5.43
CA ARG A 132 -7.14 -1.93 -5.10
C ARG A 132 -6.01 -1.28 -5.89
N GLN A 133 -4.90 -1.99 -6.05
CA GLN A 133 -3.76 -1.50 -6.82
C GLN A 133 -4.13 -1.32 -8.30
N LEU A 134 -4.82 -2.28 -8.91
CA LEU A 134 -5.30 -2.17 -10.29
C LEU A 134 -6.22 -0.95 -10.48
N LYS A 135 -7.16 -0.73 -9.55
CA LYS A 135 -8.03 0.46 -9.60
C LYS A 135 -7.24 1.77 -9.51
N THR A 136 -6.20 1.80 -8.68
CA THR A 136 -5.33 2.98 -8.53
C THR A 136 -4.50 3.22 -9.80
N GLU A 137 -4.02 2.15 -10.43
CA GLU A 137 -3.27 2.25 -11.69
C GLU A 137 -4.19 2.68 -12.84
N ALA A 138 -5.38 2.08 -12.99
CA ALA A 138 -6.38 2.48 -13.97
C ALA A 138 -6.80 3.95 -13.81
N SER A 139 -7.03 4.41 -12.56
CA SER A 139 -7.34 5.82 -12.30
C SER A 139 -6.20 6.77 -12.64
N LYS A 140 -4.96 6.32 -12.66
CA LYS A 140 -3.80 7.11 -13.12
C LYS A 140 -3.73 7.17 -14.65
N GLU A 141 -4.10 6.11 -15.33
CA GLU A 141 -4.19 6.05 -16.79
C GLU A 141 -5.42 6.83 -17.31
N GLU A 142 -6.55 6.73 -16.62
CA GLU A 142 -7.74 7.58 -16.87
C GLU A 142 -7.57 9.00 -16.35
N GLY A 143 -6.59 9.26 -15.51
CA GLY A 143 -6.27 10.53 -14.85
C GLY A 143 -5.61 11.58 -15.75
N SER A 144 -5.73 11.46 -17.07
CA SER A 144 -5.85 12.62 -17.95
C SER A 144 -7.21 13.29 -17.71
N SER A 145 -7.38 13.87 -16.51
CA SER A 145 -8.59 14.62 -16.21
C SER A 145 -8.66 15.77 -17.19
N LEU A 146 -9.70 15.76 -18.03
CA LEU A 146 -9.98 16.86 -18.93
C LEU A 146 -10.33 18.10 -18.08
N ILE A 147 -9.48 19.10 -18.12
CA ILE A 147 -9.78 20.41 -17.54
C ILE A 147 -10.47 21.21 -18.64
N THR A 148 -11.75 21.51 -18.44
CA THR A 148 -12.50 22.35 -19.36
C THR A 148 -12.41 23.79 -18.91
N VAL A 149 -11.85 24.64 -19.76
CA VAL A 149 -11.78 26.10 -19.58
C VAL A 149 -12.57 26.81 -20.67
N THR A 150 -13.10 27.98 -20.36
CA THR A 150 -13.81 28.78 -21.35
C THR A 150 -12.84 29.75 -22.01
N ILE A 151 -12.55 29.55 -23.31
CA ILE A 151 -11.73 30.45 -24.13
C ILE A 151 -12.64 31.12 -25.16
N ASN A 152 -12.65 32.44 -25.18
CA ASN A 152 -13.50 33.22 -26.08
C ASN A 152 -15.00 32.83 -26.08
N LYS A 153 -15.52 32.50 -24.88
CA LYS A 153 -16.91 32.05 -24.64
C LYS A 153 -17.22 30.63 -25.19
N GLN A 154 -16.19 29.86 -25.56
CA GLN A 154 -16.35 28.49 -25.98
C GLN A 154 -15.65 27.56 -24.99
N PRO A 155 -16.22 26.40 -24.59
CA PRO A 155 -15.56 25.41 -23.76
C PRO A 155 -14.50 24.72 -24.56
N VAL A 156 -13.26 24.71 -24.03
CA VAL A 156 -12.12 23.97 -24.58
C VAL A 156 -11.59 23.05 -23.46
N SER A 157 -11.45 21.79 -23.78
CA SER A 157 -10.93 20.78 -22.83
C SER A 157 -9.48 20.46 -23.13
N PHE A 158 -8.65 20.48 -22.09
CA PHE A 158 -7.25 20.10 -22.12
C PHE A 158 -7.01 18.90 -21.21
N ASN A 159 -6.12 18.03 -21.60
CA ASN A 159 -5.62 17.01 -20.68
C ASN A 159 -4.80 17.68 -19.56
N SER A 160 -5.06 17.33 -18.32
CA SER A 160 -4.29 17.88 -17.19
C SER A 160 -2.79 17.57 -17.31
N SER A 161 -2.41 16.45 -17.95
CA SER A 161 -1.05 16.09 -18.29
C SER A 161 -0.35 17.04 -19.28
N ASP A 162 -1.15 17.76 -20.10
CA ASP A 162 -0.64 18.68 -21.09
C ASP A 162 -0.44 20.09 -20.53
N ILE A 163 -0.89 20.35 -19.31
CA ILE A 163 -0.81 21.66 -18.66
C ILE A 163 0.49 21.78 -17.88
N ILE A 164 1.35 22.72 -18.28
CA ILE A 164 2.62 23.01 -17.60
C ILE A 164 2.40 24.00 -16.46
N ALA A 165 1.61 25.04 -16.68
CA ALA A 165 1.35 26.07 -15.68
C ALA A 165 0.01 26.79 -15.92
N ILE A 166 -0.56 27.31 -14.83
CA ILE A 166 -1.67 28.24 -14.83
C ILE A 166 -1.22 29.48 -14.08
N GLN A 167 -1.28 30.64 -14.70
CA GLN A 167 -0.86 31.90 -14.08
C GLN A 167 -1.92 32.99 -14.27
N THR A 168 -1.94 33.95 -13.36
CA THR A 168 -2.80 35.13 -13.47
C THR A 168 -2.26 36.09 -14.53
N CYS A 169 -3.15 36.66 -15.34
CA CYS A 169 -2.81 37.74 -16.24
C CYS A 169 -3.00 39.12 -15.56
N PRO A 170 -2.34 40.17 -16.07
CA PRO A 170 -2.56 41.55 -15.58
C PRO A 170 -3.99 42.01 -15.72
N GLU A 171 -4.73 41.44 -16.64
CA GLU A 171 -6.15 41.75 -16.87
C GLU A 171 -7.03 41.06 -15.84
N PRO A 172 -7.98 41.75 -15.20
CA PRO A 172 -8.85 41.16 -14.18
C PRO A 172 -9.68 39.99 -14.73
N HIS A 173 -9.80 38.93 -13.92
CA HIS A 173 -10.56 37.71 -14.22
C HIS A 173 -10.06 36.89 -15.41
N ARG A 174 -8.75 37.05 -15.79
CA ARG A 174 -8.11 36.24 -16.82
C ARG A 174 -6.98 35.37 -16.23
N LEU A 175 -6.91 34.17 -16.75
CA LEU A 175 -5.82 33.22 -16.48
C LEU A 175 -5.14 32.86 -17.81
N SER A 176 -3.83 32.69 -17.78
CA SER A 176 -3.05 32.11 -18.87
C SER A 176 -2.80 30.64 -18.57
N LEU A 177 -3.10 29.79 -19.51
CA LEU A 177 -2.83 28.35 -19.47
C LEU A 177 -1.63 28.11 -20.42
N ILE A 178 -0.58 27.51 -19.87
CA ILE A 178 0.60 27.13 -20.64
C ILE A 178 0.57 25.61 -20.80
N THR A 179 0.59 25.14 -22.03
CA THR A 179 0.55 23.72 -22.36
C THR A 179 1.86 23.28 -23.03
N ILE A 180 2.09 21.95 -23.09
CA ILE A 180 3.29 21.38 -23.76
C ILE A 180 3.33 21.64 -25.25
N ASN A 181 2.21 22.04 -25.86
CA ASN A 181 2.09 22.35 -27.30
C ASN A 181 2.01 23.86 -27.59
N GLY A 182 2.20 24.72 -26.59
CA GLY A 182 2.22 26.20 -26.71
C GLY A 182 1.00 26.88 -26.16
#